data_228b3f02e89610cb99ef3d79ff173032
#
_entry.id   228b3f02e89610cb99ef3d79ff173032
#
_cell.length_a   1.000
_cell.length_b   1.000
_cell.length_c   1.000
_cell.angle_alpha   90.00
_cell.angle_beta   90.00
_cell.angle_gamma   90.00
#
_symmetry.space_group_name_H-M   'P 1'
#
loop_
_entity.id
_entity.type
_entity.pdbx_description
1 polymer ?
#
loop_
_entity_poly.entity_id
_entity_poly.type
_entity_poly.pdbx_seq_one_letter_code
_entity_poly.pdbx_strand_id
1 'polypeptide(L)'
;NFGGGQVDITSGQFVFAAAVIGMFEATIEQVVALAILMPVVASMGGIAGTQALTIVIRGMALGRVGSANIRALVAREVLIGVANGLFWSLIVGLAAFVWFGDYILGYVIAVAIIVNLLVAALVGTLLPGCLKSMRIDPALAGGVVLTTVTDVVGFFCFLGVATLVYA
;
A
#
# COMPACT_ATOMS: atom_id res chain seq x y z
N ASN A 1 -4.87 26.92 14.35
CA ASN A 1 -4.51 26.71 12.94
C ASN A 1 -4.22 25.24 12.68
N PHE A 2 -5.27 24.39 12.72
CA PHE A 2 -5.13 22.95 12.46
C PHE A 2 -5.23 22.57 10.97
N GLY A 3 -5.48 23.53 10.08
CA GLY A 3 -5.76 23.24 8.67
C GLY A 3 -4.55 23.27 7.72
N GLY A 4 -3.51 24.02 8.02
CA GLY A 4 -2.40 24.22 7.09
C GLY A 4 -1.50 22.99 6.90
N GLY A 5 -1.12 22.33 7.97
CA GLY A 5 -0.22 21.19 7.89
C GLY A 5 -0.82 19.94 7.23
N GLN A 6 -2.13 19.76 7.33
CA GLN A 6 -2.82 18.61 6.73
C GLN A 6 -2.94 18.76 5.20
N VAL A 7 -3.13 19.97 4.71
CA VAL A 7 -3.17 20.28 3.27
C VAL A 7 -1.81 20.03 2.62
N ASP A 8 -0.73 20.46 3.27
CA ASP A 8 0.63 20.29 2.75
C ASP A 8 1.06 18.83 2.65
N ILE A 9 0.74 18.02 3.66
CA ILE A 9 1.06 16.58 3.68
C ILE A 9 0.26 15.83 2.61
N THR A 10 -1.03 16.15 2.45
CA THR A 10 -1.89 15.53 1.43
C THR A 10 -1.45 15.93 0.02
N SER A 11 -1.05 17.19 -0.19
CA SER A 11 -0.51 17.65 -1.47
C SER A 11 0.79 16.92 -1.82
N GLY A 12 1.67 16.69 -0.85
CA GLY A 12 2.88 15.90 -1.03
C GLY A 12 2.60 14.45 -1.47
N GLN A 13 1.61 13.80 -0.91
CA GLN A 13 1.19 12.44 -1.29
C GLN A 13 0.88 12.35 -2.80
N PHE A 14 0.08 13.28 -3.32
CA PHE A 14 -0.28 13.30 -4.75
C PHE A 14 0.93 13.54 -5.65
N VAL A 15 1.86 14.40 -5.25
CA VAL A 15 3.08 14.67 -6.01
C VAL A 15 3.96 13.42 -6.11
N PHE A 16 4.16 12.68 -5.00
CA PHE A 16 4.94 11.44 -5.02
C PHE A 16 4.28 10.36 -5.87
N ALA A 17 2.97 10.15 -5.73
CA ALA A 17 2.23 9.17 -6.54
C ALA A 17 2.31 9.55 -8.04
N ALA A 18 2.08 10.82 -8.39
CA ALA A 18 2.14 11.30 -9.77
C ALA A 18 3.56 11.19 -10.36
N ALA A 19 4.60 11.44 -9.56
CA ALA A 19 5.99 11.29 -10.01
C ALA A 19 6.30 9.83 -10.37
N VAL A 20 5.86 8.87 -9.55
CA VAL A 20 6.02 7.44 -9.84
C VAL A 20 5.29 7.05 -11.13
N ILE A 21 4.03 7.48 -11.27
CA ILE A 21 3.24 7.22 -12.49
C ILE A 21 3.94 7.79 -13.74
N GLY A 22 4.43 9.03 -13.65
CA GLY A 22 5.14 9.69 -14.75
C GLY A 22 6.42 8.99 -15.20
N MET A 23 7.10 8.26 -14.30
CA MET A 23 8.28 7.46 -14.65
C MET A 23 7.94 6.30 -15.60
N PHE A 24 6.68 5.86 -15.62
CA PHE A 24 6.20 4.72 -16.39
C PHE A 24 5.19 5.10 -17.49
N GLU A 25 5.15 6.38 -17.90
CA GLU A 25 4.21 6.89 -18.89
C GLU A 25 4.22 6.06 -20.18
N ALA A 26 5.41 5.75 -20.72
CA ALA A 26 5.55 4.94 -21.93
C ALA A 26 4.94 3.53 -21.80
N THR A 27 5.06 2.91 -20.61
CA THR A 27 4.46 1.58 -20.35
C THR A 27 2.95 1.67 -20.28
N ILE A 28 2.42 2.73 -19.68
CA ILE A 28 0.97 2.97 -19.55
C ILE A 28 0.37 3.25 -20.94
N GLU A 29 1.05 4.01 -21.79
CA GLU A 29 0.60 4.26 -23.17
C GLU A 29 0.53 2.98 -24.00
N GLN A 30 1.46 2.04 -23.81
CA GLN A 30 1.43 0.74 -24.48
C GLN A 30 0.31 -0.16 -23.99
N VAL A 31 0.01 -0.15 -22.68
CA VAL A 31 -0.97 -1.03 -22.05
C VAL A 31 -1.94 -0.20 -21.20
N VAL A 32 -2.96 0.37 -21.85
CA VAL A 32 -3.96 1.23 -21.20
C VAL A 32 -4.70 0.53 -20.05
N ALA A 33 -4.83 -0.79 -20.09
CA ALA A 33 -5.42 -1.58 -19.03
C ALA A 33 -4.72 -1.39 -17.66
N LEU A 34 -3.41 -1.04 -17.66
CA LEU A 34 -2.69 -0.71 -16.43
C LEU A 34 -3.30 0.50 -15.72
N ALA A 35 -3.65 1.55 -16.46
CA ALA A 35 -4.27 2.75 -15.89
C ALA A 35 -5.63 2.42 -15.22
N ILE A 36 -6.39 1.48 -15.77
CA ILE A 36 -7.69 1.05 -15.22
C ILE A 36 -7.50 0.28 -13.91
N LEU A 37 -6.42 -0.48 -13.79
CA LEU A 37 -6.16 -1.33 -12.64
C LEU A 37 -5.38 -0.63 -11.50
N MET A 38 -4.74 0.51 -11.76
CA MET A 38 -3.99 1.29 -10.75
C MET A 38 -4.81 1.62 -9.50
N PRO A 39 -6.07 2.09 -9.59
CA PRO A 39 -6.88 2.37 -8.41
C PRO A 39 -7.14 1.13 -7.54
N VAL A 40 -7.18 -0.06 -8.13
CA VAL A 40 -7.37 -1.32 -7.39
C VAL A 40 -6.14 -1.58 -6.51
N VAL A 41 -4.94 -1.47 -7.07
CA VAL A 41 -3.69 -1.68 -6.32
C VAL A 41 -3.56 -0.67 -5.18
N ALA A 42 -3.79 0.62 -5.44
CA ALA A 42 -3.70 1.68 -4.43
C ALA A 42 -4.71 1.47 -3.29
N SER A 43 -5.99 1.26 -3.63
CA SER A 43 -7.04 1.12 -2.62
C SER A 43 -6.84 -0.10 -1.72
N MET A 44 -6.39 -1.23 -2.26
CA MET A 44 -6.18 -2.44 -1.46
C MET A 44 -5.08 -2.25 -0.41
N GLY A 45 -3.94 -1.66 -0.78
CA GLY A 45 -2.85 -1.35 0.15
C GLY A 45 -3.28 -0.35 1.22
N GLY A 46 -3.92 0.74 0.81
CA GLY A 46 -4.40 1.79 1.71
C GLY A 46 -5.41 1.27 2.75
N ILE A 47 -6.39 0.48 2.33
CA ILE A 47 -7.41 -0.10 3.23
C ILE A 47 -6.77 -1.07 4.22
N ALA A 48 -5.99 -2.05 3.74
CA ALA A 48 -5.37 -3.05 4.60
C ALA A 48 -4.40 -2.41 5.61
N GLY A 49 -3.58 -1.46 5.15
CA GLY A 49 -2.64 -0.76 6.02
C GLY A 49 -3.35 0.10 7.07
N THR A 50 -4.43 0.79 6.71
CA THR A 50 -5.21 1.60 7.66
C THR A 50 -5.86 0.74 8.74
N GLN A 51 -6.30 -0.47 8.42
CA GLN A 51 -6.81 -1.42 9.41
C GLN A 51 -5.71 -1.83 10.40
N ALA A 52 -4.53 -2.22 9.93
CA ALA A 52 -3.39 -2.56 10.79
C ALA A 52 -2.96 -1.36 11.65
N LEU A 53 -2.84 -0.18 11.05
CA LEU A 53 -2.51 1.08 11.73
C LEU A 53 -3.47 1.37 12.90
N THR A 54 -4.77 1.28 12.64
CA THR A 54 -5.81 1.56 13.63
C THR A 54 -5.76 0.59 14.81
N ILE A 55 -5.55 -0.70 14.55
CA ILE A 55 -5.42 -1.73 15.58
C ILE A 55 -4.20 -1.43 16.48
N VAL A 56 -3.08 -1.06 15.86
CA VAL A 56 -1.84 -0.77 16.60
C VAL A 56 -1.99 0.50 17.44
N ILE A 57 -2.52 1.59 16.87
CA ILE A 57 -2.75 2.86 17.60
C ILE A 57 -3.65 2.60 18.81
N ARG A 58 -4.75 1.88 18.62
CA ARG A 58 -5.66 1.50 19.71
C ARG A 58 -4.95 0.64 20.76
N GLY A 59 -4.14 -0.33 20.34
CA GLY A 59 -3.37 -1.19 21.23
C GLY A 59 -2.35 -0.39 22.06
N MET A 60 -1.70 0.60 21.45
CA MET A 60 -0.77 1.50 22.13
C MET A 60 -1.48 2.42 23.13
N ALA A 61 -2.66 2.94 22.79
CA ALA A 61 -3.46 3.78 23.69
C ALA A 61 -3.95 3.02 24.93
N LEU A 62 -4.24 1.71 24.78
CA LEU A 62 -4.63 0.83 25.88
C LEU A 62 -3.45 0.22 26.65
N GLY A 63 -2.20 0.59 26.31
CA GLY A 63 -0.99 0.03 26.93
C GLY A 63 -0.73 -1.45 26.61
N ARG A 64 -1.43 -2.02 25.63
CA ARG A 64 -1.30 -3.43 25.23
C ARG A 64 -0.22 -3.68 24.20
N VAL A 65 0.20 -2.66 23.46
CA VAL A 65 1.25 -2.71 22.45
C VAL A 65 2.45 -1.87 22.91
N GLY A 66 3.58 -2.54 23.05
CA GLY A 66 4.85 -1.93 23.46
C GLY A 66 6.04 -2.67 22.87
N SER A 67 7.25 -2.25 23.20
CA SER A 67 8.50 -2.83 22.69
C SER A 67 8.64 -4.33 22.95
N ALA A 68 8.02 -4.85 24.00
CA ALA A 68 8.11 -6.26 24.38
C ALA A 68 7.32 -7.20 23.44
N ASN A 69 6.21 -6.73 22.86
CA ASN A 69 5.33 -7.58 22.06
C ASN A 69 5.18 -7.15 20.59
N ILE A 70 5.86 -6.06 20.18
CA ILE A 70 5.76 -5.54 18.80
C ILE A 70 6.20 -6.59 17.76
N ARG A 71 7.23 -7.39 18.03
CA ARG A 71 7.71 -8.42 17.10
C ARG A 71 6.66 -9.50 16.83
N ALA A 72 5.98 -9.97 17.86
CA ALA A 72 4.90 -10.95 17.71
C ALA A 72 3.72 -10.37 16.93
N LEU A 73 3.41 -9.09 17.16
CA LEU A 73 2.36 -8.37 16.44
C LEU A 73 2.72 -8.22 14.95
N VAL A 74 3.94 -7.80 14.64
CA VAL A 74 4.43 -7.70 13.24
C VAL A 74 4.35 -9.04 12.55
N ALA A 75 4.83 -10.13 13.18
CA ALA A 75 4.78 -11.45 12.58
C ALA A 75 3.34 -11.90 12.28
N ARG A 76 2.41 -11.60 13.17
CA ARG A 76 0.97 -11.90 12.97
C ARG A 76 0.39 -11.09 11.81
N GLU A 77 0.64 -9.77 11.78
CA GLU A 77 0.12 -8.90 10.73
C GLU A 77 0.73 -9.23 9.36
N VAL A 78 2.01 -9.59 9.30
CA VAL A 78 2.65 -10.07 8.06
C VAL A 78 2.00 -11.36 7.59
N LEU A 79 1.72 -12.32 8.49
CA LEU A 79 1.04 -13.56 8.11
C LEU A 79 -0.37 -13.30 7.55
N ILE A 80 -1.11 -12.38 8.19
CA ILE A 80 -2.43 -11.93 7.69
C ILE A 80 -2.27 -11.23 6.34
N GLY A 81 -1.26 -10.37 6.17
CA GLY A 81 -0.94 -9.70 4.91
C GLY A 81 -0.63 -10.69 3.78
N VAL A 82 0.16 -11.74 4.06
CA VAL A 82 0.43 -12.83 3.10
C VAL A 82 -0.85 -13.55 2.71
N ALA A 83 -1.65 -13.96 3.69
CA ALA A 83 -2.89 -14.70 3.43
C ALA A 83 -3.88 -13.86 2.59
N ASN A 84 -4.10 -12.61 2.97
CA ASN A 84 -4.92 -11.67 2.20
C ASN A 84 -4.32 -11.37 0.82
N GLY A 85 -3.00 -11.19 0.74
CA GLY A 85 -2.28 -10.97 -0.51
C GLY A 85 -2.49 -12.11 -1.50
N LEU A 86 -2.32 -13.37 -1.06
CA LEU A 86 -2.55 -14.54 -1.89
C LEU A 86 -4.02 -14.69 -2.30
N PHE A 87 -4.94 -14.48 -1.36
CA PHE A 87 -6.38 -14.60 -1.64
C PHE A 87 -6.84 -13.57 -2.68
N TRP A 88 -6.55 -12.29 -2.45
CA TRP A 88 -6.98 -11.23 -3.33
C TRP A 88 -6.21 -11.18 -4.65
N SER A 89 -4.92 -11.54 -4.66
CA SER A 89 -4.15 -11.65 -5.90
C SER A 89 -4.73 -12.68 -6.86
N LEU A 90 -5.22 -13.81 -6.32
CA LEU A 90 -5.89 -14.84 -7.12
C LEU A 90 -7.19 -14.30 -7.71
N ILE A 91 -8.05 -13.67 -6.89
CA ILE A 91 -9.35 -13.16 -7.35
C ILE A 91 -9.17 -12.06 -8.39
N VAL A 92 -8.36 -11.04 -8.07
CA VAL A 92 -8.19 -9.87 -8.94
C VAL A 92 -7.35 -10.23 -10.18
N GLY A 93 -6.34 -11.08 -10.02
CA GLY A 93 -5.55 -11.58 -11.14
C GLY A 93 -6.38 -12.38 -12.15
N LEU A 94 -7.24 -13.28 -11.66
CA LEU A 94 -8.18 -14.00 -12.52
C LEU A 94 -9.22 -13.07 -13.16
N ALA A 95 -9.76 -12.11 -12.41
CA ALA A 95 -10.70 -11.14 -12.94
C ALA A 95 -10.06 -10.29 -14.05
N ALA A 96 -8.83 -9.83 -13.86
CA ALA A 96 -8.09 -9.08 -14.87
C ALA A 96 -7.81 -9.94 -16.11
N PHE A 97 -7.40 -11.19 -15.93
CA PHE A 97 -7.21 -12.12 -17.03
C PHE A 97 -8.49 -12.34 -17.84
N VAL A 98 -9.61 -12.60 -17.18
CA VAL A 98 -10.90 -12.85 -17.87
C VAL A 98 -11.41 -11.60 -18.59
N TRP A 99 -11.22 -10.42 -17.96
CA TRP A 99 -11.74 -9.15 -18.52
C TRP A 99 -10.94 -8.63 -19.71
N PHE A 100 -9.61 -8.70 -19.62
CA PHE A 100 -8.72 -8.15 -20.65
C PHE A 100 -8.18 -9.21 -21.62
N GLY A 101 -8.38 -10.50 -21.36
CA GLY A 101 -7.88 -11.58 -22.20
C GLY A 101 -6.34 -11.74 -22.16
N ASP A 102 -5.67 -11.08 -21.22
CA ASP A 102 -4.21 -11.05 -21.11
C ASP A 102 -3.75 -11.68 -19.78
N TYR A 103 -3.09 -12.84 -19.86
CA TYR A 103 -2.57 -13.55 -18.70
C TYR A 103 -1.39 -12.82 -18.05
N ILE A 104 -0.63 -12.04 -18.83
CA ILE A 104 0.50 -11.25 -18.35
C ILE A 104 -0.03 -10.17 -17.40
N LEU A 105 -1.09 -9.47 -17.79
CA LEU A 105 -1.72 -8.46 -16.97
C LEU A 105 -2.26 -9.03 -15.65
N GLY A 106 -2.89 -10.23 -15.72
CA GLY A 106 -3.32 -10.96 -14.53
C GLY A 106 -2.17 -11.29 -13.57
N TYR A 107 -1.03 -11.70 -14.11
CA TYR A 107 0.17 -11.97 -13.32
C TYR A 107 0.75 -10.68 -12.70
N VAL A 108 0.88 -9.62 -13.48
CA VAL A 108 1.43 -8.33 -13.03
C VAL A 108 0.64 -7.77 -11.86
N ILE A 109 -0.71 -7.75 -11.96
CA ILE A 109 -1.55 -7.24 -10.87
C ILE A 109 -1.52 -8.15 -9.65
N ALA A 110 -1.43 -9.47 -9.84
CA ALA A 110 -1.33 -10.42 -8.72
C ALA A 110 -0.07 -10.19 -7.90
N VAL A 111 1.08 -10.04 -8.56
CA VAL A 111 2.36 -9.73 -7.88
C VAL A 111 2.29 -8.39 -7.16
N ALA A 112 1.75 -7.36 -7.81
CA ALA A 112 1.62 -6.03 -7.21
C ALA A 112 0.74 -6.04 -5.95
N ILE A 113 -0.37 -6.76 -5.96
CA ILE A 113 -1.27 -6.89 -4.80
C ILE A 113 -0.56 -7.58 -3.64
N ILE A 114 0.15 -8.69 -3.88
CA ILE A 114 0.89 -9.40 -2.82
C ILE A 114 1.91 -8.47 -2.17
N VAL A 115 2.75 -7.81 -2.97
CA VAL A 115 3.78 -6.91 -2.47
C VAL A 115 3.15 -5.74 -1.72
N ASN A 116 2.11 -5.11 -2.28
CA ASN A 116 1.47 -3.95 -1.67
C ASN A 116 0.79 -4.29 -0.34
N LEU A 117 0.11 -5.44 -0.23
CA LEU A 117 -0.50 -5.88 1.02
C LEU A 117 0.53 -6.26 2.10
N LEU A 118 1.68 -6.83 1.70
CA LEU A 118 2.80 -7.07 2.62
C LEU A 118 3.38 -5.75 3.16
N VAL A 119 3.62 -4.79 2.28
CA VAL A 119 4.11 -3.46 2.68
C VAL A 119 3.08 -2.76 3.57
N ALA A 120 1.80 -2.82 3.22
CA ALA A 120 0.71 -2.27 4.03
C ALA A 120 0.68 -2.84 5.45
N ALA A 121 0.83 -4.17 5.60
CA ALA A 121 0.88 -4.83 6.89
C ALA A 121 2.11 -4.39 7.72
N LEU A 122 3.28 -4.36 7.09
CA LEU A 122 4.53 -3.94 7.74
C LEU A 122 4.48 -2.47 8.17
N VAL A 123 4.15 -1.57 7.25
CA VAL A 123 4.13 -0.14 7.51
C VAL A 123 3.01 0.20 8.49
N GLY A 124 1.80 -0.35 8.31
CA GLY A 124 0.68 -0.13 9.22
C GLY A 124 1.00 -0.53 10.66
N THR A 125 1.81 -1.58 10.84
CA THR A 125 2.19 -2.05 12.19
C THR A 125 3.35 -1.27 12.80
N LEU A 126 4.36 -0.91 12.02
CA LEU A 126 5.59 -0.27 12.52
C LEU A 126 5.48 1.26 12.59
N LEU A 127 4.73 1.86 11.67
CA LEU A 127 4.63 3.32 11.54
C LEU A 127 4.19 4.03 12.82
N PRO A 128 3.18 3.55 13.60
CA PRO A 128 2.78 4.22 14.83
C PRO A 128 3.92 4.32 15.85
N GLY A 129 4.73 3.27 15.96
CA GLY A 129 5.92 3.26 16.82
C GLY A 129 6.97 4.27 16.38
N CYS A 130 7.23 4.35 15.07
CA CYS A 130 8.16 5.31 14.48
C CYS A 130 7.69 6.76 14.71
N LEU A 131 6.42 7.06 14.42
CA LEU A 131 5.86 8.40 14.62
C LEU A 131 5.91 8.83 16.09
N LYS A 132 5.56 7.92 17.00
CA LYS A 132 5.66 8.19 18.45
C LYS A 132 7.09 8.49 18.89
N SER A 133 8.09 7.79 18.36
CA SER A 133 9.50 8.06 18.67
C SER A 133 9.94 9.44 18.18
N MET A 134 9.36 9.94 17.11
CA MET A 134 9.57 11.28 16.56
C MET A 134 8.70 12.36 17.22
N ARG A 135 7.95 12.01 18.27
CA ARG A 135 6.98 12.90 18.96
C ARG A 135 5.87 13.43 18.05
N ILE A 136 5.53 12.68 17.00
CA ILE A 136 4.42 12.97 16.10
C ILE A 136 3.25 12.08 16.53
N ASP A 137 2.05 12.64 16.56
CA ASP A 137 0.83 11.87 16.88
C ASP A 137 0.50 10.89 15.74
N PRO A 138 0.56 9.56 15.98
CA PRO A 138 0.25 8.58 14.95
C PRO A 138 -1.20 8.64 14.46
N ALA A 139 -2.13 9.11 15.30
CA ALA A 139 -3.53 9.23 14.92
C ALA A 139 -3.78 10.35 13.89
N LEU A 140 -2.93 11.40 13.91
CA LEU A 140 -3.05 12.52 12.99
C LEU A 140 -2.29 12.29 11.68
N ALA A 141 -1.05 11.84 11.76
CA ALA A 141 -0.15 11.74 10.60
C ALA A 141 -0.12 10.33 9.98
N GLY A 142 -0.45 9.29 10.76
CA GLY A 142 -0.24 7.90 10.35
C GLY A 142 -0.97 7.50 9.09
N GLY A 143 -2.22 7.92 8.90
CA GLY A 143 -3.02 7.56 7.74
C GLY A 143 -2.42 8.11 6.43
N VAL A 144 -2.04 9.38 6.41
CA VAL A 144 -1.49 10.01 5.19
C VAL A 144 -0.12 9.44 4.83
N VAL A 145 0.76 9.26 5.82
CA VAL A 145 2.08 8.64 5.57
C VAL A 145 1.93 7.21 5.07
N LEU A 146 1.02 6.44 5.67
CA LEU A 146 0.76 5.05 5.26
C LEU A 146 0.28 4.98 3.82
N THR A 147 -0.75 5.75 3.45
CA THR A 147 -1.30 5.74 2.10
C THR A 147 -0.28 6.22 1.08
N THR A 148 0.54 7.23 1.41
CA THR A 148 1.64 7.65 0.55
C THR A 148 2.60 6.50 0.26
N VAL A 149 3.02 5.77 1.29
CA VAL A 149 3.96 4.65 1.12
C VAL A 149 3.32 3.53 0.30
N THR A 150 2.07 3.15 0.60
CA THR A 150 1.39 2.06 -0.13
C THR A 150 1.10 2.42 -1.58
N ASP A 151 0.77 3.68 -1.88
CA ASP A 151 0.54 4.14 -3.25
C ASP A 151 1.85 4.15 -4.05
N VAL A 152 2.92 4.73 -3.49
CA VAL A 152 4.23 4.78 -4.13
C VAL A 152 4.76 3.38 -4.41
N VAL A 153 4.77 2.50 -3.40
CA VAL A 153 5.27 1.13 -3.56
C VAL A 153 4.35 0.31 -4.46
N GLY A 154 3.03 0.45 -4.31
CA GLY A 154 2.04 -0.25 -5.13
C GLY A 154 2.18 0.10 -6.60
N PHE A 155 2.24 1.38 -6.95
CA PHE A 155 2.42 1.81 -8.34
C PHE A 155 3.80 1.45 -8.89
N PHE A 156 4.86 1.66 -8.10
CA PHE A 156 6.21 1.31 -8.53
C PHE A 156 6.35 -0.19 -8.82
N CYS A 157 5.79 -1.05 -7.95
CA CYS A 157 5.80 -2.50 -8.16
C CYS A 157 4.93 -2.89 -9.36
N PHE A 158 3.70 -2.37 -9.44
CA PHE A 158 2.76 -2.69 -10.50
C PHE A 158 3.29 -2.29 -11.88
N LEU A 159 3.68 -1.04 -12.05
CA LEU A 159 4.18 -0.49 -13.30
C LEU A 159 5.60 -1.00 -13.61
N GLY A 160 6.45 -1.18 -12.59
CA GLY A 160 7.79 -1.73 -12.76
C GLY A 160 7.78 -3.17 -13.25
N VAL A 161 6.93 -4.03 -12.66
CA VAL A 161 6.77 -5.41 -13.14
C VAL A 161 6.15 -5.43 -14.54
N ALA A 162 5.17 -4.56 -14.81
CA ALA A 162 4.60 -4.40 -16.15
C ALA A 162 5.67 -4.04 -17.17
N THR A 163 6.51 -3.06 -16.89
CA THR A 163 7.59 -2.64 -17.78
C THR A 163 8.56 -3.78 -18.09
N LEU A 164 8.92 -4.59 -17.07
CA LEU A 164 9.85 -5.72 -17.25
C LEU A 164 9.26 -6.86 -18.10
N VAL A 165 7.94 -7.03 -18.07
CA VAL A 165 7.29 -8.18 -18.74
C VAL A 165 6.75 -7.81 -20.12
N TYR A 166 6.39 -6.54 -20.35
CA TYR A 166 5.95 -6.04 -21.66
C TYR A 166 7.09 -5.44 -22.52
N ALA A 167 8.30 -5.22 -21.92
CA ALA A 167 9.48 -4.82 -22.66
C ALA A 167 10.05 -6.00 -23.46
#